data_b8288e2b1501699b9c2ea163fd4d21bf
#
_entry.id   b8288e2b1501699b9c2ea163fd4d21bf
#
_cell.length_a   1.000
_cell.length_b   1.000
_cell.length_c   1.000
_cell.angle_alpha   90.00
_cell.angle_beta   90.00
_cell.angle_gamma   90.00
#
_symmetry.space_group_name_H-M   'P 1'
#
loop_
_entity.id
_entity.type
_entity.pdbx_description
1 polymer ?
#
loop_
_entity_poly.entity_id
_entity_poly.type
_entity_poly.pdbx_seq_one_letter_code
_entity_poly.pdbx_strand_id
1 'polypeptide(L)'
;MLVVACSCGQKMKVPAEALGKTVTCVKCGERLRIALDTADPTDVPAPPLRPAKENADLTSTLAAPAIQETESLRLLRQHGLLSDRAVEEAALLQRDFPRTLWDILIDIGYLSATDFHTVMAKQKGIASIDLLNYNIPREVLDIVPADMAYHGMFIPVDRLGKLLTLAMACPLDTEIIQDVEKHTGLKVKRMLSTVEDVRRMLDTSYPQHTKLMLLEESGAPGVIKEFEPLLASNPVARRVIEIDRFAPFSQTAKEVFAVIDAGGNGTMLRAIADMVSLDPVSTAMILRVSNSEAYGFPARVDGLGLACTLLGAAGVSKVLSSSEAKNYHTAKDGIDYDALWLRARFCAEAAQAIAMRINAQTAITAYTTALIHDLGRLALLEAAPHSYPALTQGLSGAARAEAEARLYHITAPEAGYMLARCWSLPANVAEAIRYQREPECAKNARELSTTVALAVLMADSFETDTSLNLDRAEVFYAPLKLSRGDTVEAYQEARAALSPAGATA
;
A
#
# COMPACT_ATOMS: atom_id res chain seq x y z
N MET A 1 8.54 -16.09 22.91
CA MET A 1 9.92 -16.33 23.39
C MET A 1 10.85 -15.96 22.25
N LEU A 2 11.78 -15.04 22.46
CA LEU A 2 12.76 -14.60 21.46
C LEU A 2 14.06 -15.38 21.66
N VAL A 3 14.77 -15.69 20.57
CA VAL A 3 16.10 -16.28 20.61
C VAL A 3 17.12 -15.18 20.33
N VAL A 4 17.99 -14.92 21.30
CA VAL A 4 19.03 -13.88 21.20
C VAL A 4 20.39 -14.55 21.21
N ALA A 5 21.26 -14.20 20.27
CA ALA A 5 22.63 -14.69 20.19
C ALA A 5 23.58 -13.69 20.87
N CYS A 6 24.41 -14.21 21.80
CA CYS A 6 25.50 -13.47 22.39
C CYS A 6 26.72 -13.46 21.46
N SER A 7 27.59 -12.44 21.57
CA SER A 7 28.89 -12.36 20.88
C SER A 7 29.76 -13.62 21.09
N CYS A 8 29.58 -14.33 22.20
CA CYS A 8 30.25 -15.60 22.51
C CYS A 8 29.64 -16.83 21.80
N GLY A 9 28.64 -16.64 20.90
CA GLY A 9 27.97 -17.72 20.18
C GLY A 9 26.87 -18.46 20.96
N GLN A 10 26.57 -18.07 22.22
CA GLN A 10 25.51 -18.67 23.01
C GLN A 10 24.15 -18.12 22.61
N LYS A 11 23.24 -18.98 22.17
CA LYS A 11 21.82 -18.64 21.92
C LYS A 11 21.04 -18.79 23.25
N MET A 12 20.25 -17.75 23.57
CA MET A 12 19.41 -17.69 24.79
C MET A 12 17.96 -17.43 24.40
N LYS A 13 17.04 -18.18 25.04
CA LYS A 13 15.59 -17.92 24.87
C LYS A 13 15.15 -16.95 25.95
N VAL A 14 14.63 -15.81 25.53
CA VAL A 14 14.13 -14.74 26.41
C VAL A 14 12.65 -14.47 26.15
N PRO A 15 11.86 -14.12 27.18
CA PRO A 15 10.47 -13.76 26.96
C PRO A 15 10.36 -12.47 26.11
N ALA A 16 9.30 -12.34 25.33
CA ALA A 16 9.08 -11.16 24.45
C ALA A 16 9.03 -9.84 25.25
N GLU A 17 8.64 -9.89 26.51
CA GLU A 17 8.60 -8.74 27.45
C GLU A 17 10.00 -8.22 27.84
N ALA A 18 11.06 -8.93 27.45
CA ALA A 18 12.44 -8.51 27.66
C ALA A 18 12.98 -7.60 26.55
N LEU A 19 12.20 -7.30 25.50
CA LEU A 19 12.52 -6.31 24.47
C LEU A 19 12.80 -4.95 25.12
N GLY A 20 13.92 -4.33 24.71
CA GLY A 20 14.40 -3.07 25.30
C GLY A 20 15.10 -3.19 26.65
N LYS A 21 15.09 -4.39 27.28
CA LYS A 21 15.76 -4.65 28.57
C LYS A 21 17.13 -5.29 28.35
N THR A 22 17.95 -5.22 29.38
CA THR A 22 19.28 -5.84 29.39
C THR A 22 19.20 -7.23 30.03
N VAL A 23 19.68 -8.27 29.34
CA VAL A 23 19.84 -9.62 29.86
C VAL A 23 21.32 -9.98 29.92
N THR A 24 21.67 -10.83 30.88
CA THR A 24 23.06 -11.25 31.06
C THR A 24 23.24 -12.64 30.44
N CYS A 25 24.25 -12.80 29.59
CA CYS A 25 24.59 -14.09 29.01
C CYS A 25 25.03 -15.08 30.07
N VAL A 26 24.38 -16.23 30.14
CA VAL A 26 24.68 -17.28 31.13
C VAL A 26 26.04 -17.97 30.92
N LYS A 27 26.65 -17.79 29.71
CA LYS A 27 27.94 -18.42 29.37
C LYS A 27 29.13 -17.51 29.64
N CYS A 28 29.06 -16.22 29.29
CA CYS A 28 30.19 -15.29 29.38
C CYS A 28 29.97 -14.11 30.33
N GLY A 29 28.75 -13.95 30.90
CA GLY A 29 28.43 -12.85 31.80
C GLY A 29 28.21 -11.49 31.13
N GLU A 30 28.30 -11.39 29.80
CA GLU A 30 28.10 -10.17 29.05
C GLU A 30 26.65 -9.67 29.15
N ARG A 31 26.48 -8.37 29.31
CA ARG A 31 25.15 -7.70 29.34
C ARG A 31 24.74 -7.31 27.93
N LEU A 32 23.68 -7.93 27.43
CA LEU A 32 23.13 -7.72 26.11
C LEU A 32 21.83 -6.94 26.24
N ARG A 33 21.71 -5.80 25.56
CA ARG A 33 20.45 -5.11 25.40
C ARG A 33 19.68 -5.77 24.25
N ILE A 34 18.49 -6.27 24.53
CA ILE A 34 17.67 -6.94 23.52
C ILE A 34 17.06 -5.87 22.64
N ALA A 35 17.64 -5.68 21.44
CA ALA A 35 17.07 -4.90 20.34
C ALA A 35 16.49 -5.86 19.30
N LEU A 36 15.58 -5.39 18.46
CA LEU A 36 14.99 -6.18 17.36
C LEU A 36 16.03 -6.74 16.38
N ASP A 37 17.21 -6.09 16.28
CA ASP A 37 18.30 -6.49 15.37
C ASP A 37 19.10 -7.74 15.80
N THR A 38 18.86 -8.28 16.98
CA THR A 38 19.56 -9.47 17.50
C THR A 38 18.71 -10.74 17.39
N ALA A 39 17.48 -10.65 16.87
CA ALA A 39 16.61 -11.79 16.61
C ALA A 39 16.90 -12.38 15.23
N ASP A 40 17.03 -13.71 15.16
CA ASP A 40 17.18 -14.44 13.89
C ASP A 40 15.91 -14.23 13.03
N PRO A 41 16.02 -13.72 11.77
CA PRO A 41 14.85 -13.33 10.97
C PRO A 41 13.93 -14.52 10.58
N THR A 42 14.34 -15.75 10.86
CA THR A 42 13.54 -16.95 10.54
C THR A 42 12.52 -17.35 11.62
N ASP A 43 12.53 -16.72 12.81
CA ASP A 43 11.74 -17.15 13.98
C ASP A 43 10.82 -16.03 14.54
N VAL A 44 10.44 -15.04 13.74
CA VAL A 44 9.46 -14.03 14.17
C VAL A 44 8.07 -14.52 13.76
N PRO A 45 7.27 -15.11 14.66
CA PRO A 45 5.84 -15.20 14.42
C PRO A 45 5.31 -13.77 14.28
N ALA A 46 4.46 -13.54 13.28
CA ALA A 46 3.76 -12.27 13.13
C ALA A 46 3.22 -11.83 14.52
N PRO A 47 3.42 -10.57 14.92
CA PRO A 47 2.96 -10.12 16.23
C PRO A 47 1.46 -10.40 16.31
N PRO A 48 0.96 -10.97 17.41
CA PRO A 48 -0.46 -11.14 17.60
C PRO A 48 -1.10 -9.75 17.49
N LEU A 49 -2.05 -9.62 16.59
CA LEU A 49 -2.87 -8.42 16.44
C LEU A 49 -3.38 -8.05 17.83
N ARG A 50 -2.88 -6.95 18.39
CA ARG A 50 -3.42 -6.42 19.64
C ARG A 50 -4.87 -6.06 19.35
N PRO A 51 -5.82 -6.48 20.19
CA PRO A 51 -7.19 -6.01 20.06
C PRO A 51 -7.14 -4.48 20.10
N ALA A 52 -7.64 -3.84 19.04
CA ALA A 52 -7.70 -2.40 18.94
C ALA A 52 -8.44 -1.86 20.18
N LYS A 53 -7.81 -0.93 20.89
CA LYS A 53 -8.50 -0.19 21.94
C LYS A 53 -9.70 0.49 21.29
N GLU A 54 -10.89 0.24 21.83
CA GLU A 54 -12.11 0.96 21.52
C GLU A 54 -11.87 2.47 21.64
N ASN A 55 -11.60 3.13 20.54
CA ASN A 55 -11.54 4.58 20.47
C ASN A 55 -12.27 5.07 19.22
N ALA A 56 -13.26 5.91 19.50
CA ALA A 56 -14.02 6.79 18.62
C ALA A 56 -14.89 6.13 17.54
N ASP A 57 -16.17 6.41 17.67
CA ASP A 57 -17.22 6.22 16.67
C ASP A 57 -16.87 6.89 15.33
N LEU A 58 -16.23 6.15 14.43
CA LEU A 58 -15.98 6.57 13.05
C LEU A 58 -17.20 6.29 12.13
N THR A 59 -18.22 5.64 12.67
CA THR A 59 -19.37 5.14 11.89
C THR A 59 -20.51 6.15 11.69
N SER A 60 -20.44 7.35 12.28
CA SER A 60 -21.59 8.27 12.28
C SER A 60 -21.85 9.02 10.96
N THR A 61 -21.00 8.87 9.92
CA THR A 61 -21.10 9.71 8.71
C THR A 61 -21.31 8.93 7.41
N LEU A 62 -21.20 7.61 7.41
CA LEU A 62 -21.38 6.80 6.21
C LEU A 62 -22.76 6.13 6.24
N ALA A 63 -23.58 6.34 5.20
CA ALA A 63 -24.74 5.49 4.98
C ALA A 63 -24.24 4.06 4.84
N ALA A 64 -24.52 3.24 5.87
CA ALA A 64 -24.13 1.83 5.86
C ALA A 64 -24.65 1.16 4.59
N PRO A 65 -23.81 0.45 3.83
CA PRO A 65 -24.28 -0.29 2.67
C PRO A 65 -25.36 -1.28 3.13
N ALA A 66 -26.39 -1.48 2.32
CA ALA A 66 -27.39 -2.50 2.60
C ALA A 66 -26.69 -3.88 2.57
N ILE A 67 -26.41 -4.43 3.74
CA ILE A 67 -25.71 -5.71 3.89
C ILE A 67 -26.74 -6.81 3.69
N GLN A 68 -26.55 -7.63 2.67
CA GLN A 68 -27.36 -8.81 2.46
C GLN A 68 -26.95 -9.88 3.50
N GLU A 69 -27.83 -10.19 4.43
CA GLU A 69 -27.55 -11.16 5.49
C GLU A 69 -27.62 -12.59 4.95
N THR A 70 -26.48 -13.16 4.63
CA THR A 70 -26.34 -14.56 4.17
C THR A 70 -26.50 -15.54 5.34
N GLU A 71 -26.75 -16.81 5.04
CA GLU A 71 -26.87 -17.88 6.06
C GLU A 71 -25.52 -18.05 6.81
N SER A 72 -24.39 -17.93 6.12
CA SER A 72 -23.06 -17.99 6.71
C SER A 72 -22.84 -16.88 7.74
N LEU A 73 -23.21 -15.62 7.42
CA LEU A 73 -23.09 -14.50 8.35
C LEU A 73 -24.00 -14.66 9.58
N ARG A 74 -25.22 -15.13 9.38
CA ARG A 74 -26.15 -15.40 10.48
C ARG A 74 -25.59 -16.43 11.45
N LEU A 75 -25.04 -17.53 10.95
CA LEU A 75 -24.40 -18.56 11.77
C LEU A 75 -23.19 -18.04 12.53
N LEU A 76 -22.33 -17.26 11.88
CA LEU A 76 -21.16 -16.66 12.53
C LEU A 76 -21.55 -15.69 13.65
N ARG A 77 -22.63 -14.89 13.46
CA ARG A 77 -23.20 -14.05 14.53
C ARG A 77 -23.77 -14.87 15.69
N GLN A 78 -24.47 -15.96 15.40
CA GLN A 78 -24.99 -16.87 16.43
C GLN A 78 -23.89 -17.50 17.28
N HIS A 79 -22.73 -17.73 16.71
CA HIS A 79 -21.54 -18.20 17.41
C HIS A 79 -20.72 -17.10 18.08
N GLY A 80 -21.16 -15.84 18.02
CA GLY A 80 -20.47 -14.69 18.65
C GLY A 80 -19.14 -14.32 17.98
N LEU A 81 -18.93 -14.73 16.72
CA LEU A 81 -17.67 -14.53 16.00
C LEU A 81 -17.63 -13.21 15.22
N LEU A 82 -18.75 -12.49 15.08
CA LEU A 82 -18.85 -11.26 14.31
C LEU A 82 -19.48 -10.13 15.13
N SER A 83 -18.86 -8.95 15.06
CA SER A 83 -19.46 -7.68 15.50
C SER A 83 -20.05 -6.93 14.30
N ASP A 84 -21.01 -6.02 14.56
CA ASP A 84 -21.61 -5.20 13.51
C ASP A 84 -20.56 -4.34 12.82
N ARG A 85 -19.63 -3.75 13.58
CA ARG A 85 -18.49 -2.98 13.05
C ARG A 85 -17.65 -3.78 12.06
N ALA A 86 -17.30 -5.03 12.38
CA ALA A 86 -16.52 -5.89 11.49
C ALA A 86 -17.22 -6.11 10.15
N VAL A 87 -18.54 -6.33 10.21
CA VAL A 87 -19.36 -6.53 9.02
C VAL A 87 -19.48 -5.26 8.18
N GLU A 88 -19.59 -4.08 8.81
CA GLU A 88 -19.63 -2.79 8.11
C GLU A 88 -18.29 -2.49 7.42
N GLU A 89 -17.16 -2.69 8.09
CA GLU A 89 -15.83 -2.50 7.50
C GLU A 89 -15.57 -3.48 6.34
N ALA A 90 -15.99 -4.74 6.47
CA ALA A 90 -15.88 -5.71 5.38
C ALA A 90 -16.80 -5.37 4.19
N ALA A 91 -18.02 -4.89 4.46
CA ALA A 91 -18.94 -4.46 3.42
C ALA A 91 -18.44 -3.22 2.66
N LEU A 92 -17.66 -2.35 3.33
CA LEU A 92 -17.02 -1.23 2.68
C LEU A 92 -15.95 -1.71 1.66
N LEU A 93 -15.12 -2.69 2.05
CA LEU A 93 -14.12 -3.30 1.15
C LEU A 93 -14.77 -4.09 0.01
N GLN A 94 -15.92 -4.70 0.25
CA GLN A 94 -16.64 -5.48 -0.77
C GLN A 94 -17.01 -4.64 -2.00
N ARG A 95 -17.13 -3.31 -1.86
CA ARG A 95 -17.38 -2.41 -3.00
C ARG A 95 -16.21 -2.39 -4.00
N ASP A 96 -14.99 -2.54 -3.51
CA ASP A 96 -13.78 -2.53 -4.33
C ASP A 96 -13.34 -3.93 -4.74
N PHE A 97 -13.62 -4.92 -3.88
CA PHE A 97 -13.21 -6.30 -4.07
C PHE A 97 -14.44 -7.19 -4.13
N PRO A 98 -14.90 -7.62 -5.32
CA PRO A 98 -16.06 -8.47 -5.49
C PRO A 98 -15.78 -9.90 -4.97
N ARG A 99 -15.80 -10.06 -3.66
CA ARG A 99 -15.54 -11.30 -2.91
C ARG A 99 -16.64 -11.48 -1.87
N THR A 100 -16.75 -12.68 -1.34
CA THR A 100 -17.72 -12.96 -0.27
C THR A 100 -17.32 -12.22 1.02
N LEU A 101 -18.32 -11.77 1.79
CA LEU A 101 -18.09 -10.95 2.97
C LEU A 101 -17.27 -11.70 4.04
N TRP A 102 -17.54 -12.99 4.24
CA TRP A 102 -16.79 -13.82 5.19
C TRP A 102 -15.32 -13.98 4.82
N ASP A 103 -15.01 -14.04 3.52
CA ASP A 103 -13.63 -14.12 3.03
C ASP A 103 -12.86 -12.81 3.29
N ILE A 104 -13.51 -11.67 3.06
CA ILE A 104 -12.94 -10.37 3.42
C ILE A 104 -12.73 -10.26 4.94
N LEU A 105 -13.68 -10.73 5.75
CA LEU A 105 -13.56 -10.73 7.22
C LEU A 105 -12.37 -11.56 7.71
N ILE A 106 -12.04 -12.64 7.02
CA ILE A 106 -10.84 -13.44 7.31
C ILE A 106 -9.59 -12.64 6.96
N ASP A 107 -9.55 -12.03 5.79
CA ASP A 107 -8.37 -11.29 5.33
C ASP A 107 -8.08 -10.06 6.20
N ILE A 108 -9.10 -9.34 6.66
CA ILE A 108 -8.91 -8.20 7.57
C ILE A 108 -8.75 -8.60 9.05
N GLY A 109 -8.71 -9.90 9.33
CA GLY A 109 -8.39 -10.44 10.65
C GLY A 109 -9.51 -10.38 11.70
N TYR A 110 -10.73 -10.06 11.31
CA TYR A 110 -11.91 -10.12 12.21
C TYR A 110 -12.43 -11.53 12.44
N LEU A 111 -12.15 -12.45 11.52
CA LEU A 111 -12.58 -13.83 11.57
C LEU A 111 -11.39 -14.75 11.35
N SER A 112 -11.18 -15.72 12.25
CA SER A 112 -10.15 -16.75 12.04
C SER A 112 -10.65 -17.77 10.99
N ALA A 113 -9.79 -18.14 10.03
CA ALA A 113 -10.09 -19.17 9.05
C ALA A 113 -10.42 -20.52 9.74
N THR A 114 -9.78 -20.82 10.85
CA THR A 114 -10.01 -22.04 11.65
C THR A 114 -11.38 -22.01 12.33
N ASP A 115 -11.78 -20.89 12.93
CA ASP A 115 -13.10 -20.74 13.55
C ASP A 115 -14.20 -20.80 12.51
N PHE A 116 -14.00 -20.12 11.36
CA PHE A 116 -14.90 -20.20 10.22
C PHE A 116 -15.12 -21.65 9.76
N HIS A 117 -14.02 -22.37 9.48
CA HIS A 117 -14.07 -23.77 9.07
C HIS A 117 -14.77 -24.64 10.13
N THR A 118 -14.51 -24.39 11.42
CA THR A 118 -15.13 -25.14 12.53
C THR A 118 -16.66 -24.95 12.55
N VAL A 119 -17.15 -23.75 12.29
CA VAL A 119 -18.60 -23.47 12.20
C VAL A 119 -19.20 -24.16 10.99
N MET A 120 -18.53 -24.12 9.84
CA MET A 120 -19.00 -24.77 8.60
C MET A 120 -19.02 -26.29 8.74
N ALA A 121 -18.02 -26.89 9.38
CA ALA A 121 -17.93 -28.34 9.58
C ALA A 121 -19.02 -28.93 10.50
N LYS A 122 -19.60 -28.10 11.37
CA LYS A 122 -20.74 -28.52 12.24
C LYS A 122 -22.07 -28.63 11.49
N GLN A 123 -22.14 -28.17 10.24
CA GLN A 123 -23.37 -28.18 9.47
C GLN A 123 -23.71 -29.60 8.98
N LYS A 124 -24.96 -30.03 9.24
CA LYS A 124 -25.39 -31.37 8.87
C LYS A 124 -25.45 -31.54 7.34
N GLY A 125 -25.03 -32.70 6.87
CA GLY A 125 -25.14 -33.07 5.45
C GLY A 125 -24.05 -32.52 4.53
N ILE A 126 -23.02 -31.91 5.09
CA ILE A 126 -21.86 -31.44 4.34
C ILE A 126 -20.69 -32.38 4.63
N ALA A 127 -20.15 -33.02 3.58
CA ALA A 127 -18.97 -33.85 3.67
C ALA A 127 -17.72 -32.97 3.44
N SER A 128 -16.61 -33.27 4.15
CA SER A 128 -15.33 -32.61 3.95
C SER A 128 -14.48 -33.34 2.91
N ILE A 129 -13.62 -32.59 2.24
CA ILE A 129 -12.64 -33.08 1.28
C ILE A 129 -11.26 -32.49 1.59
N ASP A 130 -10.22 -33.31 1.55
CA ASP A 130 -8.82 -32.90 1.63
C ASP A 130 -8.30 -32.66 0.21
N LEU A 131 -7.93 -31.41 -0.12
CA LEU A 131 -7.44 -31.01 -1.42
C LEU A 131 -5.93 -31.20 -1.60
N LEU A 132 -5.16 -31.41 -0.54
CA LEU A 132 -3.70 -31.43 -0.59
C LEU A 132 -3.13 -32.48 -1.54
N ASN A 133 -3.84 -33.62 -1.70
CA ASN A 133 -3.41 -34.74 -2.51
C ASN A 133 -4.31 -34.98 -3.74
N TYR A 134 -5.14 -33.97 -4.10
CA TYR A 134 -6.09 -34.12 -5.19
C TYR A 134 -5.49 -33.59 -6.49
N ASN A 135 -5.40 -34.48 -7.50
CA ASN A 135 -5.01 -34.06 -8.85
C ASN A 135 -6.25 -33.83 -9.70
N ILE A 136 -6.59 -32.59 -9.97
CA ILE A 136 -7.80 -32.21 -10.70
C ILE A 136 -7.47 -32.19 -12.20
N PRO A 137 -8.19 -32.96 -13.03
CA PRO A 137 -8.03 -32.94 -14.48
C PRO A 137 -8.34 -31.55 -15.04
N ARG A 138 -7.56 -31.10 -16.02
CA ARG A 138 -7.74 -29.80 -16.68
C ARG A 138 -9.15 -29.61 -17.24
N GLU A 139 -9.70 -30.69 -17.80
CA GLU A 139 -11.07 -30.72 -18.34
C GLU A 139 -12.16 -30.40 -17.30
N VAL A 140 -11.90 -30.69 -16.01
CA VAL A 140 -12.80 -30.37 -14.92
C VAL A 140 -12.63 -28.90 -14.48
N LEU A 141 -11.39 -28.42 -14.45
CA LEU A 141 -11.09 -27.01 -14.15
C LEU A 141 -11.72 -26.06 -15.16
N ASP A 142 -11.67 -26.40 -16.43
CA ASP A 142 -12.16 -25.57 -17.54
C ASP A 142 -13.71 -25.51 -17.62
N ILE A 143 -14.45 -26.27 -16.78
CA ILE A 143 -15.92 -26.21 -16.70
C ILE A 143 -16.39 -24.89 -16.11
N VAL A 144 -15.61 -24.31 -15.18
CA VAL A 144 -15.98 -23.09 -14.45
C VAL A 144 -14.95 -21.99 -14.72
N PRO A 145 -15.39 -20.76 -15.05
CA PRO A 145 -14.47 -19.64 -15.20
C PRO A 145 -13.67 -19.38 -13.90
N ALA A 146 -12.41 -19.05 -14.03
CA ALA A 146 -11.52 -18.76 -12.91
C ALA A 146 -12.08 -17.63 -12.01
N ASP A 147 -12.58 -16.55 -12.62
CA ASP A 147 -13.22 -15.42 -11.88
C ASP A 147 -14.33 -15.89 -10.95
N MET A 148 -15.18 -16.79 -11.42
CA MET A 148 -16.28 -17.34 -10.62
C MET A 148 -15.74 -18.23 -9.48
N ALA A 149 -14.69 -19.01 -9.73
CA ALA A 149 -14.07 -19.88 -8.74
C ALA A 149 -13.39 -19.06 -7.63
N TYR A 150 -12.67 -17.99 -7.99
CA TYR A 150 -12.07 -17.07 -7.03
C TYR A 150 -13.11 -16.27 -6.25
N HIS A 151 -14.14 -15.73 -6.93
CA HIS A 151 -15.21 -14.99 -6.27
C HIS A 151 -15.94 -15.85 -5.22
N GLY A 152 -16.24 -17.10 -5.56
CA GLY A 152 -16.97 -18.02 -4.69
C GLY A 152 -16.10 -18.84 -3.75
N MET A 153 -14.77 -18.69 -3.80
CA MET A 153 -13.83 -19.47 -3.00
C MET A 153 -14.12 -20.97 -3.06
N PHE A 154 -14.14 -21.50 -4.28
CA PHE A 154 -14.33 -22.93 -4.56
C PHE A 154 -13.48 -23.39 -5.73
N ILE A 155 -13.29 -24.71 -5.83
CA ILE A 155 -12.64 -25.34 -6.99
C ILE A 155 -13.47 -26.55 -7.45
N PRO A 156 -13.69 -26.72 -8.76
CA PRO A 156 -14.30 -27.94 -9.28
C PRO A 156 -13.32 -29.10 -9.16
N VAL A 157 -13.76 -30.22 -8.58
CA VAL A 157 -12.88 -31.35 -8.22
C VAL A 157 -13.11 -32.55 -9.15
N ASP A 158 -14.39 -32.83 -9.46
CA ASP A 158 -14.78 -33.97 -10.26
C ASP A 158 -16.13 -33.75 -10.96
N ARG A 159 -16.32 -34.42 -12.08
CA ARG A 159 -17.58 -34.44 -12.82
C ARG A 159 -18.02 -35.85 -13.11
N LEU A 160 -19.20 -36.22 -12.62
CA LEU A 160 -19.84 -37.48 -12.91
C LEU A 160 -21.18 -37.25 -13.65
N GLY A 161 -21.14 -37.35 -14.98
CA GLY A 161 -22.32 -37.10 -15.80
C GLY A 161 -22.83 -35.67 -15.69
N LYS A 162 -24.00 -35.46 -15.08
CA LYS A 162 -24.60 -34.13 -14.83
C LYS A 162 -24.30 -33.59 -13.43
N LEU A 163 -23.48 -34.27 -12.65
CA LEU A 163 -23.14 -33.86 -11.30
C LEU A 163 -21.70 -33.29 -11.30
N LEU A 164 -21.53 -32.04 -10.87
CA LEU A 164 -20.25 -31.37 -10.66
C LEU A 164 -19.95 -31.30 -9.17
N THR A 165 -18.85 -31.86 -8.74
CA THR A 165 -18.40 -31.78 -7.34
C THR A 165 -17.53 -30.54 -7.17
N LEU A 166 -17.89 -29.68 -6.22
CA LEU A 166 -17.13 -28.48 -5.82
C LEU A 166 -16.57 -28.66 -4.42
N ALA A 167 -15.29 -28.42 -4.26
CA ALA A 167 -14.69 -28.17 -2.94
C ALA A 167 -14.79 -26.66 -2.65
N MET A 168 -15.50 -26.32 -1.59
CA MET A 168 -15.86 -24.94 -1.24
C MET A 168 -15.38 -24.61 0.17
N ALA A 169 -14.90 -23.39 0.37
CA ALA A 169 -14.64 -22.88 1.71
C ALA A 169 -15.95 -22.62 2.49
N CYS A 170 -17.02 -22.17 1.78
CA CYS A 170 -18.35 -21.97 2.34
C CYS A 170 -19.44 -22.72 1.56
N PRO A 171 -19.77 -23.97 1.92
CA PRO A 171 -20.82 -24.73 1.24
C PRO A 171 -22.25 -24.22 1.48
N LEU A 172 -22.42 -23.16 2.27
CA LEU A 172 -23.71 -22.53 2.55
C LEU A 172 -24.05 -21.37 1.60
N ASP A 173 -23.11 -20.96 0.74
CA ASP A 173 -23.32 -19.87 -0.23
C ASP A 173 -24.18 -20.38 -1.40
N THR A 174 -25.49 -20.39 -1.18
CA THR A 174 -26.46 -20.90 -2.14
C THR A 174 -26.52 -20.09 -3.43
N GLU A 175 -26.24 -18.80 -3.38
CA GLU A 175 -26.19 -17.93 -4.57
C GLU A 175 -25.08 -18.38 -5.52
N ILE A 176 -23.87 -18.59 -5.00
CA ILE A 176 -22.74 -19.08 -5.76
C ILE A 176 -23.03 -20.44 -6.38
N ILE A 177 -23.65 -21.35 -5.62
CA ILE A 177 -24.03 -22.67 -6.13
C ILE A 177 -25.03 -22.53 -7.28
N GLN A 178 -26.03 -21.66 -7.16
CA GLN A 178 -27.02 -21.41 -8.21
C GLN A 178 -26.39 -20.80 -9.45
N ASP A 179 -25.45 -19.88 -9.29
CA ASP A 179 -24.73 -19.25 -10.39
C ASP A 179 -23.88 -20.27 -11.15
N VAL A 180 -23.19 -21.18 -10.43
CA VAL A 180 -22.44 -22.27 -11.06
C VAL A 180 -23.39 -23.23 -11.79
N GLU A 181 -24.51 -23.64 -11.17
CA GLU A 181 -25.51 -24.49 -11.81
C GLU A 181 -26.09 -23.85 -13.08
N LYS A 182 -26.39 -22.56 -13.03
CA LYS A 182 -26.91 -21.79 -14.15
C LYS A 182 -25.87 -21.66 -15.28
N HIS A 183 -24.62 -21.39 -14.93
CA HIS A 183 -23.53 -21.22 -15.92
C HIS A 183 -23.20 -22.55 -16.61
N THR A 184 -23.12 -23.64 -15.84
CA THR A 184 -22.64 -24.94 -16.33
C THR A 184 -23.73 -25.87 -16.84
N GLY A 185 -24.99 -25.64 -16.42
CA GLY A 185 -26.10 -26.55 -16.64
C GLY A 185 -25.98 -27.89 -15.87
N LEU A 186 -25.07 -27.97 -14.91
CA LEU A 186 -24.80 -29.16 -14.09
C LEU A 186 -25.39 -28.97 -12.70
N LYS A 187 -25.70 -30.09 -12.03
CA LYS A 187 -26.03 -30.06 -10.61
C LYS A 187 -24.78 -30.06 -9.76
N VAL A 188 -24.78 -29.24 -8.71
CA VAL A 188 -23.62 -29.10 -7.83
C VAL A 188 -23.73 -30.02 -6.61
N LYS A 189 -22.67 -30.83 -6.40
CA LYS A 189 -22.40 -31.49 -5.13
C LYS A 189 -21.35 -30.70 -4.38
N ARG A 190 -21.75 -30.10 -3.27
CA ARG A 190 -20.89 -29.29 -2.40
C ARG A 190 -20.12 -30.13 -1.40
N MET A 191 -18.83 -29.85 -1.22
CA MET A 191 -17.97 -30.43 -0.20
C MET A 191 -17.19 -29.32 0.49
N LEU A 192 -16.97 -29.45 1.79
CA LEU A 192 -16.23 -28.47 2.59
C LEU A 192 -14.72 -28.73 2.47
N SER A 193 -13.95 -27.67 2.23
CA SER A 193 -12.50 -27.68 2.39
C SER A 193 -12.06 -26.46 3.21
N THR A 194 -10.78 -26.41 3.61
CA THR A 194 -10.26 -25.24 4.33
C THR A 194 -10.09 -24.06 3.38
N VAL A 195 -10.14 -22.84 3.91
CA VAL A 195 -9.92 -21.61 3.14
C VAL A 195 -8.53 -21.63 2.50
N GLU A 196 -7.51 -22.06 3.25
CA GLU A 196 -6.13 -22.13 2.81
C GLU A 196 -5.95 -23.12 1.65
N ASP A 197 -6.57 -24.29 1.74
CA ASP A 197 -6.44 -25.33 0.70
C ASP A 197 -7.15 -24.91 -0.58
N VAL A 198 -8.34 -24.29 -0.48
CA VAL A 198 -9.04 -23.76 -1.63
C VAL A 198 -8.22 -22.67 -2.32
N ARG A 199 -7.68 -21.68 -1.55
CA ARG A 199 -6.82 -20.62 -2.10
C ARG A 199 -5.61 -21.19 -2.81
N ARG A 200 -4.88 -22.11 -2.15
CA ARG A 200 -3.69 -22.76 -2.75
C ARG A 200 -4.03 -23.47 -4.04
N MET A 201 -5.14 -24.20 -4.07
CA MET A 201 -5.57 -24.91 -5.29
C MET A 201 -6.00 -23.95 -6.40
N LEU A 202 -6.67 -22.84 -6.07
CA LEU A 202 -7.02 -21.80 -7.04
C LEU A 202 -5.75 -21.21 -7.68
N ASP A 203 -4.78 -20.80 -6.87
CA ASP A 203 -3.52 -20.20 -7.33
C ASP A 203 -2.70 -21.16 -8.20
N THR A 204 -2.68 -22.44 -7.85
CA THR A 204 -1.94 -23.47 -8.64
C THR A 204 -2.67 -23.90 -9.89
N SER A 205 -4.01 -23.94 -9.87
CA SER A 205 -4.83 -24.44 -10.97
C SER A 205 -5.13 -23.39 -12.04
N TYR A 206 -5.17 -22.12 -11.66
CA TYR A 206 -5.42 -20.97 -12.55
C TYR A 206 -4.27 -19.94 -12.55
N PRO A 207 -3.04 -20.33 -12.89
CA PRO A 207 -1.86 -19.44 -12.79
C PRO A 207 -1.98 -18.20 -13.66
N GLN A 208 -2.72 -18.26 -14.77
CA GLN A 208 -2.94 -17.10 -15.66
C GLN A 208 -3.82 -16.02 -15.04
N HIS A 209 -4.54 -16.34 -13.96
CA HIS A 209 -5.39 -15.39 -13.25
C HIS A 209 -4.59 -14.53 -12.26
N THR A 210 -3.41 -15.00 -11.90
CA THR A 210 -2.50 -14.27 -11.03
C THR A 210 -1.58 -13.41 -11.90
N LYS A 211 -1.93 -12.15 -12.16
CA LYS A 211 -1.12 -11.15 -12.89
C LYS A 211 0.32 -10.99 -12.34
N LEU A 212 0.62 -11.57 -11.18
CA LEU A 212 1.97 -11.66 -10.62
C LEU A 212 2.99 -12.23 -11.63
N MET A 213 2.60 -13.19 -12.46
CA MET A 213 3.49 -13.74 -13.50
C MET A 213 3.85 -12.70 -14.58
N LEU A 214 2.93 -11.79 -14.91
CA LEU A 214 3.19 -10.74 -15.91
C LEU A 214 4.17 -9.67 -15.41
N LEU A 215 4.26 -9.47 -14.07
CA LEU A 215 5.22 -8.57 -13.48
C LEU A 215 6.63 -9.17 -13.40
N GLU A 216 6.75 -10.49 -13.29
CA GLU A 216 8.02 -11.20 -13.40
C GLU A 216 8.62 -11.09 -14.83
N GLU A 217 7.78 -11.07 -15.85
CA GLU A 217 8.19 -10.85 -17.24
C GLU A 217 8.52 -9.38 -17.54
N SER A 218 7.98 -8.43 -16.78
CA SER A 218 8.13 -6.99 -17.00
C SER A 218 9.37 -6.33 -16.38
N GLY A 219 10.35 -7.11 -15.91
CA GLY A 219 11.68 -6.58 -15.53
C GLY A 219 11.90 -6.26 -14.05
N ALA A 220 10.99 -6.63 -13.13
CA ALA A 220 11.16 -6.43 -11.70
C ALA A 220 11.10 -7.71 -10.84
N PRO A 221 11.69 -8.86 -11.24
CA PRO A 221 11.53 -10.14 -10.52
C PRO A 221 12.02 -10.09 -9.07
N GLY A 222 13.06 -9.30 -8.78
CA GLY A 222 13.57 -9.11 -7.42
C GLY A 222 12.64 -8.33 -6.51
N VAL A 223 11.82 -7.44 -7.07
CA VAL A 223 10.87 -6.60 -6.31
C VAL A 223 9.67 -7.42 -5.87
N ILE A 224 9.14 -8.28 -6.74
CA ILE A 224 7.99 -9.13 -6.41
C ILE A 224 8.35 -10.10 -5.29
N LYS A 225 9.53 -10.69 -5.35
CA LYS A 225 10.03 -11.58 -4.30
C LYS A 225 10.15 -10.89 -2.93
N GLU A 226 10.49 -9.60 -2.92
CA GLU A 226 10.54 -8.79 -1.68
C GLU A 226 9.15 -8.69 -1.03
N PHE A 227 8.08 -8.60 -1.83
CA PHE A 227 6.71 -8.41 -1.35
C PHE A 227 5.86 -9.70 -1.37
N GLU A 228 6.39 -10.84 -1.81
CA GLU A 228 5.67 -12.09 -2.00
C GLU A 228 4.78 -12.48 -0.79
N PRO A 229 5.27 -12.44 0.47
CA PRO A 229 4.43 -12.79 1.63
C PRO A 229 3.21 -11.87 1.79
N LEU A 230 3.39 -10.57 1.51
CA LEU A 230 2.31 -9.58 1.58
C LEU A 230 1.32 -9.78 0.43
N LEU A 231 1.83 -9.98 -0.79
CA LEU A 231 1.03 -10.15 -1.98
C LEU A 231 0.19 -11.44 -1.95
N ALA A 232 0.65 -12.48 -1.26
CA ALA A 232 -0.08 -13.73 -1.13
C ALA A 232 -1.43 -13.55 -0.43
N SER A 233 -1.53 -12.65 0.56
CA SER A 233 -2.72 -12.48 1.39
C SER A 233 -3.43 -11.14 1.24
N ASN A 234 -2.81 -10.15 0.60
CA ASN A 234 -3.32 -8.77 0.58
C ASN A 234 -3.75 -8.32 -0.82
N PRO A 235 -5.07 -8.26 -1.11
CA PRO A 235 -5.60 -7.86 -2.42
C PRO A 235 -5.33 -6.37 -2.75
N VAL A 236 -5.26 -5.49 -1.74
CA VAL A 236 -4.93 -4.07 -1.94
C VAL A 236 -3.48 -3.93 -2.39
N ALA A 237 -2.56 -4.63 -1.72
CA ALA A 237 -1.15 -4.65 -2.09
C ALA A 237 -0.93 -5.17 -3.53
N ARG A 238 -1.67 -6.20 -3.95
CA ARG A 238 -1.64 -6.70 -5.34
C ARG A 238 -2.02 -5.61 -6.33
N ARG A 239 -3.11 -4.88 -6.09
CA ARG A 239 -3.53 -3.79 -6.97
C ARG A 239 -2.54 -2.62 -6.98
N VAL A 240 -1.91 -2.31 -5.85
CA VAL A 240 -0.89 -1.26 -5.77
C VAL A 240 0.29 -1.56 -6.70
N ILE A 241 0.82 -2.78 -6.71
CA ILE A 241 1.94 -3.13 -7.59
C ILE A 241 1.56 -3.22 -9.07
N GLU A 242 0.27 -3.39 -9.38
CA GLU A 242 -0.25 -3.39 -10.75
C GLU A 242 -0.42 -1.99 -11.33
N ILE A 243 -0.28 -0.94 -10.52
CA ILE A 243 -0.40 0.44 -10.99
C ILE A 243 0.79 0.75 -11.91
N ASP A 244 0.49 0.84 -13.18
CA ASP A 244 1.46 1.16 -14.21
C ASP A 244 1.65 2.68 -14.36
N ARG A 245 0.62 3.47 -14.12
CA ARG A 245 0.64 4.93 -14.26
C ARG A 245 -0.50 5.57 -13.50
N PHE A 246 -0.30 6.84 -13.15
CA PHE A 246 -1.38 7.74 -12.75
C PHE A 246 -1.73 8.67 -13.90
N ALA A 247 -2.97 9.16 -13.93
CA ALA A 247 -3.33 10.23 -14.81
C ALA A 247 -2.71 11.56 -14.30
N PRO A 248 -2.00 12.34 -15.14
CA PRO A 248 -1.45 13.64 -14.74
C PRO A 248 -2.56 14.64 -14.43
N PHE A 249 -2.26 15.66 -13.63
CA PHE A 249 -3.15 16.80 -13.46
C PHE A 249 -3.32 17.52 -14.82
N SER A 250 -4.57 17.72 -15.22
CA SER A 250 -4.89 18.24 -16.56
C SER A 250 -4.31 19.63 -16.83
N GLN A 251 -4.16 20.46 -15.79
CA GLN A 251 -3.60 21.80 -15.91
C GLN A 251 -2.11 21.77 -16.25
N THR A 252 -1.32 20.99 -15.51
CA THR A 252 0.13 20.85 -15.76
C THR A 252 0.42 20.32 -17.15
N ALA A 253 -0.33 19.31 -17.61
CA ALA A 253 -0.16 18.78 -18.95
C ALA A 253 -0.42 19.83 -20.02
N LYS A 254 -1.51 20.63 -19.88
CA LYS A 254 -1.85 21.71 -20.83
C LYS A 254 -0.77 22.80 -20.89
N GLU A 255 -0.25 23.22 -19.74
CA GLU A 255 0.79 24.24 -19.65
C GLU A 255 2.10 23.77 -20.29
N VAL A 256 2.51 22.53 -20.02
CA VAL A 256 3.70 21.94 -20.64
C VAL A 256 3.54 21.83 -22.15
N PHE A 257 2.39 21.37 -22.65
CA PHE A 257 2.15 21.33 -24.11
C PHE A 257 2.17 22.71 -24.75
N ALA A 258 1.58 23.74 -24.11
CA ALA A 258 1.62 25.09 -24.61
C ALA A 258 3.06 25.62 -24.76
N VAL A 259 3.95 25.30 -23.82
CA VAL A 259 5.39 25.68 -23.90
C VAL A 259 6.10 24.93 -25.02
N ILE A 260 5.80 23.64 -25.20
CA ILE A 260 6.39 22.82 -26.28
C ILE A 260 5.94 23.34 -27.65
N ASP A 261 4.65 23.63 -27.82
CA ASP A 261 4.06 24.13 -29.08
C ASP A 261 4.56 25.53 -29.44
N ALA A 262 4.92 26.35 -28.46
CA ALA A 262 5.48 27.68 -28.68
C ALA A 262 6.91 27.64 -29.26
N GLY A 263 7.54 26.49 -29.37
CA GLY A 263 8.82 26.30 -30.06
C GLY A 263 9.98 27.02 -29.39
N GLY A 264 10.31 26.64 -28.14
CA GLY A 264 11.34 27.32 -27.35
C GLY A 264 12.77 26.89 -27.67
N ASN A 265 13.73 27.78 -27.39
CA ASN A 265 15.17 27.56 -27.40
C ASN A 265 15.62 26.75 -26.16
N GLY A 266 16.93 26.63 -25.88
CA GLY A 266 17.50 25.84 -24.78
C GLY A 266 16.99 26.11 -23.35
N THR A 267 16.23 27.20 -23.13
CA THR A 267 15.54 27.50 -21.87
C THR A 267 14.22 26.72 -21.69
N MET A 268 13.71 26.08 -22.75
CA MET A 268 12.44 25.36 -22.75
C MET A 268 12.43 24.18 -21.78
N LEU A 269 13.50 23.37 -21.78
CA LEU A 269 13.57 22.20 -20.88
C LEU A 269 13.53 22.60 -19.40
N ARG A 270 14.15 23.73 -19.05
CA ARG A 270 14.10 24.26 -17.69
C ARG A 270 12.69 24.70 -17.33
N ALA A 271 12.02 25.47 -18.21
CA ALA A 271 10.63 25.88 -17.99
C ALA A 271 9.67 24.68 -17.85
N ILE A 272 9.88 23.64 -18.67
CA ILE A 272 9.11 22.38 -18.56
C ILE A 272 9.38 21.72 -17.21
N ALA A 273 10.65 21.61 -16.78
CA ALA A 273 10.99 21.01 -15.50
C ALA A 273 10.40 21.82 -14.33
N ASP A 274 10.43 23.14 -14.40
CA ASP A 274 9.84 24.02 -13.38
C ASP A 274 8.30 23.82 -13.30
N MET A 275 7.60 23.70 -14.42
CA MET A 275 6.16 23.41 -14.45
C MET A 275 5.84 22.02 -13.89
N VAL A 276 6.57 21.01 -14.32
CA VAL A 276 6.37 19.62 -13.87
C VAL A 276 6.69 19.47 -12.38
N SER A 277 7.67 20.24 -11.87
CA SER A 277 8.02 20.21 -10.44
C SER A 277 6.90 20.66 -9.51
N LEU A 278 5.86 21.26 -10.05
CA LEU A 278 4.67 21.65 -9.30
C LEU A 278 3.64 20.51 -9.19
N ASP A 279 3.80 19.42 -9.94
CA ASP A 279 2.85 18.31 -9.99
C ASP A 279 3.52 16.99 -9.56
N PRO A 280 3.14 16.42 -8.39
CA PRO A 280 3.74 15.18 -7.88
C PRO A 280 3.55 13.99 -8.82
N VAL A 281 2.42 13.90 -9.52
CA VAL A 281 2.11 12.79 -10.42
C VAL A 281 2.99 12.85 -11.66
N SER A 282 3.02 14.00 -12.34
CA SER A 282 3.86 14.20 -13.52
C SER A 282 5.35 13.99 -13.19
N THR A 283 5.80 14.49 -12.03
CA THR A 283 7.17 14.28 -11.54
C THR A 283 7.49 12.79 -11.37
N ALA A 284 6.62 12.04 -10.71
CA ALA A 284 6.81 10.61 -10.50
C ALA A 284 6.82 9.82 -11.81
N MET A 285 5.95 10.16 -12.75
CA MET A 285 5.87 9.51 -14.06
C MET A 285 7.13 9.77 -14.89
N ILE A 286 7.66 10.99 -14.88
CA ILE A 286 8.92 11.33 -15.57
C ILE A 286 10.09 10.60 -14.96
N LEU A 287 10.19 10.56 -13.61
CA LEU A 287 11.23 9.79 -12.92
C LEU A 287 11.15 8.29 -13.24
N ARG A 288 9.94 7.73 -13.24
CA ARG A 288 9.71 6.33 -13.60
C ARG A 288 10.25 6.03 -15.00
N VAL A 289 9.86 6.83 -15.98
CA VAL A 289 10.26 6.60 -17.37
C VAL A 289 11.76 6.76 -17.54
N SER A 290 12.37 7.81 -16.94
CA SER A 290 13.82 8.02 -17.00
C SER A 290 14.61 6.90 -16.30
N ASN A 291 14.04 6.20 -15.33
CA ASN A 291 14.67 5.08 -14.62
C ASN A 291 14.32 3.72 -15.21
N SER A 292 13.50 3.66 -16.27
CA SER A 292 13.14 2.40 -16.92
C SER A 292 14.31 1.80 -17.71
N GLU A 293 14.30 0.48 -17.86
CA GLU A 293 15.31 -0.23 -18.62
C GLU A 293 15.39 0.21 -20.12
N ALA A 294 14.26 0.71 -20.64
CA ALA A 294 14.19 1.20 -22.03
C ALA A 294 15.15 2.37 -22.31
N TYR A 295 15.49 3.17 -21.31
CA TYR A 295 16.44 4.27 -21.44
C TYR A 295 17.87 3.87 -21.06
N GLY A 296 18.06 2.84 -20.24
CA GLY A 296 19.35 2.22 -19.97
C GLY A 296 20.42 3.13 -19.37
N PHE A 297 20.04 4.17 -18.62
CA PHE A 297 21.00 5.06 -18.00
C PHE A 297 21.87 4.34 -16.96
N PRO A 298 23.20 4.62 -16.91
CA PRO A 298 24.12 3.88 -16.05
C PRO A 298 23.91 4.13 -14.55
N ALA A 299 23.26 5.23 -14.19
CA ALA A 299 22.92 5.60 -12.82
C ALA A 299 21.43 5.93 -12.70
N ARG A 300 20.86 5.66 -11.55
CA ARG A 300 19.48 6.03 -11.26
C ARG A 300 19.33 7.55 -11.13
N VAL A 301 18.27 8.08 -11.69
CA VAL A 301 17.94 9.51 -11.75
C VAL A 301 17.02 9.83 -10.57
N ASP A 302 17.47 10.69 -9.66
CA ASP A 302 16.74 11.09 -8.45
C ASP A 302 16.27 12.57 -8.47
N GLY A 303 16.66 13.32 -9.50
CA GLY A 303 16.29 14.72 -9.69
C GLY A 303 15.49 14.96 -10.98
N LEU A 304 14.37 15.69 -10.86
CA LEU A 304 13.47 15.97 -11.98
C LEU A 304 14.14 16.71 -13.13
N GLY A 305 14.97 17.72 -12.82
CA GLY A 305 15.67 18.50 -13.85
C GLY A 305 16.58 17.64 -14.72
N LEU A 306 17.30 16.67 -14.11
CA LEU A 306 18.11 15.70 -14.84
C LEU A 306 17.24 14.77 -15.67
N ALA A 307 16.12 14.26 -15.09
CA ALA A 307 15.17 13.42 -15.80
C ALA A 307 14.62 14.11 -17.06
N CYS A 308 14.16 15.36 -16.95
CA CYS A 308 13.68 16.14 -18.07
C CYS A 308 14.75 16.37 -19.13
N THR A 309 15.99 16.61 -18.72
CA THR A 309 17.13 16.80 -19.63
C THR A 309 17.43 15.51 -20.43
N LEU A 310 17.42 14.37 -19.75
CA LEU A 310 17.69 13.07 -20.36
C LEU A 310 16.59 12.63 -21.33
N LEU A 311 15.32 12.88 -21.00
CA LEU A 311 14.17 12.55 -21.85
C LEU A 311 13.99 13.54 -23.03
N GLY A 312 14.43 14.78 -22.83
CA GLY A 312 14.15 15.88 -23.76
C GLY A 312 12.67 16.26 -23.80
N ALA A 313 12.35 17.39 -24.46
CA ALA A 313 10.96 17.88 -24.54
C ALA A 313 9.98 16.87 -25.16
N ALA A 314 10.42 16.18 -26.23
CA ALA A 314 9.59 15.16 -26.90
C ALA A 314 9.32 13.96 -25.99
N GLY A 315 10.31 13.51 -25.20
CA GLY A 315 10.12 12.44 -24.24
C GLY A 315 9.17 12.83 -23.11
N VAL A 316 9.34 14.02 -22.54
CA VAL A 316 8.42 14.55 -21.53
C VAL A 316 7.00 14.67 -22.06
N SER A 317 6.82 15.25 -23.27
CA SER A 317 5.53 15.33 -23.93
C SER A 317 4.89 13.95 -24.09
N LYS A 318 5.64 12.95 -24.54
CA LYS A 318 5.14 11.58 -24.70
C LYS A 318 4.70 10.97 -23.37
N VAL A 319 5.44 11.21 -22.29
CA VAL A 319 5.06 10.72 -20.95
C VAL A 319 3.74 11.34 -20.51
N LEU A 320 3.57 12.65 -20.66
CA LEU A 320 2.36 13.36 -20.23
C LEU A 320 1.16 13.08 -21.13
N SER A 321 1.34 12.82 -22.43
CA SER A 321 0.25 12.48 -23.36
C SER A 321 -0.14 11.01 -23.36
N SER A 322 0.66 10.14 -22.77
CA SER A 322 0.41 8.68 -22.77
C SER A 322 -0.76 8.24 -21.88
N SER A 323 -1.29 9.14 -21.05
CA SER A 323 -2.45 8.91 -20.18
C SER A 323 -3.53 9.94 -20.43
N GLU A 324 -4.80 9.54 -20.41
CA GLU A 324 -5.91 10.50 -20.38
C GLU A 324 -5.79 11.34 -19.12
N ALA A 325 -5.69 12.67 -19.29
CA ALA A 325 -5.60 13.58 -18.16
C ALA A 325 -6.92 13.56 -17.38
N LYS A 326 -6.88 13.15 -16.11
CA LYS A 326 -8.02 13.26 -15.20
C LYS A 326 -8.20 14.73 -14.79
N ASN A 327 -9.43 15.20 -14.80
CA ASN A 327 -9.77 16.47 -14.16
C ASN A 327 -10.05 16.17 -12.66
N TYR A 328 -9.01 16.23 -11.85
CA TYR A 328 -9.12 15.96 -10.42
C TYR A 328 -10.01 16.98 -9.69
N HIS A 329 -10.15 18.22 -10.19
CA HIS A 329 -11.04 19.23 -9.59
C HIS A 329 -12.53 18.88 -9.70
N THR A 330 -12.90 17.96 -10.60
CA THR A 330 -14.27 17.48 -10.76
C THR A 330 -14.48 16.06 -10.25
N ALA A 331 -13.49 15.47 -9.56
CA ALA A 331 -13.60 14.14 -9.03
C ALA A 331 -14.74 14.02 -8.00
N LYS A 332 -15.62 13.04 -8.23
CA LYS A 332 -16.79 12.79 -7.39
C LYS A 332 -16.53 11.73 -6.31
N ASP A 333 -15.27 11.38 -6.11
CA ASP A 333 -14.84 10.31 -5.21
C ASP A 333 -14.71 10.74 -3.73
N GLY A 334 -14.95 12.00 -3.42
CA GLY A 334 -14.87 12.55 -2.06
C GLY A 334 -13.44 12.89 -1.60
N ILE A 335 -12.45 12.86 -2.50
CA ILE A 335 -11.07 13.26 -2.22
C ILE A 335 -10.85 14.73 -2.62
N ASP A 336 -10.25 15.49 -1.72
CA ASP A 336 -9.74 16.84 -2.01
C ASP A 336 -8.33 16.75 -2.61
N TYR A 337 -8.26 16.70 -3.93
CA TYR A 337 -6.99 16.64 -4.67
C TYR A 337 -6.21 17.95 -4.58
N ASP A 338 -6.88 19.10 -4.43
CA ASP A 338 -6.21 20.39 -4.26
C ASP A 338 -5.45 20.42 -2.93
N ALA A 339 -6.06 19.91 -1.86
CA ALA A 339 -5.40 19.76 -0.57
C ALA A 339 -4.21 18.78 -0.64
N LEU A 340 -4.36 17.64 -1.35
CA LEU A 340 -3.27 16.69 -1.55
C LEU A 340 -2.09 17.33 -2.31
N TRP A 341 -2.39 18.06 -3.37
CA TRP A 341 -1.40 18.73 -4.19
C TRP A 341 -0.69 19.85 -3.43
N LEU A 342 -1.46 20.69 -2.71
CA LEU A 342 -0.92 21.76 -1.87
C LEU A 342 -0.01 21.21 -0.77
N ARG A 343 -0.41 20.10 -0.14
CA ARG A 343 0.39 19.40 0.86
C ARG A 343 1.71 18.88 0.27
N ALA A 344 1.65 18.21 -0.88
CA ALA A 344 2.84 17.69 -1.55
C ALA A 344 3.85 18.79 -1.89
N ARG A 345 3.36 19.92 -2.42
CA ARG A 345 4.17 21.11 -2.70
C ARG A 345 4.76 21.70 -1.42
N PHE A 346 3.95 21.85 -0.38
CA PHE A 346 4.47 22.35 0.90
C PHE A 346 5.60 21.46 1.43
N CYS A 347 5.42 20.13 1.40
CA CYS A 347 6.47 19.19 1.79
C CYS A 347 7.74 19.37 0.96
N ALA A 348 7.63 19.56 -0.34
CA ALA A 348 8.75 19.75 -1.23
C ALA A 348 9.55 21.01 -0.88
N GLU A 349 8.88 22.17 -0.73
CA GLU A 349 9.49 23.43 -0.33
C GLU A 349 10.15 23.34 1.05
N ALA A 350 9.48 22.72 2.02
CA ALA A 350 10.02 22.52 3.36
C ALA A 350 11.26 21.61 3.34
N ALA A 351 11.23 20.50 2.60
CA ALA A 351 12.37 19.59 2.48
C ALA A 351 13.56 20.27 1.80
N GLN A 352 13.32 21.08 0.78
CA GLN A 352 14.37 21.87 0.13
C GLN A 352 15.00 22.88 1.09
N ALA A 353 14.18 23.65 1.80
CA ALA A 353 14.65 24.64 2.78
C ALA A 353 15.46 23.98 3.90
N ILE A 354 15.05 22.81 4.39
CA ILE A 354 15.80 22.00 5.35
C ILE A 354 17.12 21.54 4.76
N ALA A 355 17.10 20.92 3.56
CA ALA A 355 18.29 20.38 2.94
C ALA A 355 19.32 21.47 2.59
N MET A 356 18.90 22.65 2.17
CA MET A 356 19.78 23.79 1.91
C MET A 356 20.60 24.22 3.13
N ARG A 357 20.08 24.00 4.35
CA ARG A 357 20.77 24.28 5.62
C ARG A 357 21.75 23.19 6.02
N ILE A 358 21.58 21.98 5.50
CA ILE A 358 22.43 20.82 5.80
C ILE A 358 23.48 20.64 4.71
N ASN A 359 23.02 20.44 3.48
CA ASN A 359 23.84 20.20 2.30
C ASN A 359 23.07 20.61 1.04
N ALA A 360 23.42 21.73 0.46
CA ALA A 360 22.77 22.25 -0.74
C ALA A 360 22.77 21.27 -1.94
N GLN A 361 23.71 20.33 -2.00
CA GLN A 361 23.77 19.33 -3.07
C GLN A 361 22.62 18.33 -3.00
N THR A 362 22.06 18.08 -1.81
CA THR A 362 20.94 17.14 -1.61
C THR A 362 19.58 17.84 -1.73
N ALA A 363 19.52 19.16 -1.87
CA ALA A 363 18.27 19.92 -1.87
C ALA A 363 17.33 19.54 -3.01
N ILE A 364 17.86 19.26 -4.21
CA ILE A 364 17.04 18.85 -5.36
C ILE A 364 16.42 17.46 -5.13
N THR A 365 17.21 16.52 -4.62
CA THR A 365 16.71 15.17 -4.29
C THR A 365 15.70 15.24 -3.16
N ALA A 366 15.94 16.08 -2.13
CA ALA A 366 15.01 16.27 -1.02
C ALA A 366 13.68 16.86 -1.49
N TYR A 367 13.72 17.91 -2.33
CA TYR A 367 12.53 18.50 -2.96
C TYR A 367 11.72 17.43 -3.71
N THR A 368 12.39 16.74 -4.65
CA THR A 368 11.76 15.76 -5.52
C THR A 368 11.14 14.61 -4.70
N THR A 369 11.88 14.09 -3.72
CA THR A 369 11.41 13.00 -2.86
C THR A 369 10.20 13.44 -2.02
N ALA A 370 10.27 14.62 -1.43
CA ALA A 370 9.18 15.16 -0.63
C ALA A 370 7.95 15.52 -1.48
N LEU A 371 8.13 15.93 -2.73
CA LEU A 371 7.00 16.17 -3.64
C LEU A 371 6.21 14.89 -3.90
N ILE A 372 6.88 13.76 -4.06
CA ILE A 372 6.24 12.48 -4.39
C ILE A 372 5.97 11.59 -3.16
N HIS A 373 6.22 12.09 -1.93
CA HIS A 373 6.13 11.28 -0.71
C HIS A 373 4.75 10.63 -0.47
N ASP A 374 3.69 11.31 -0.90
CA ASP A 374 2.29 10.90 -0.68
C ASP A 374 1.68 10.12 -1.87
N LEU A 375 2.50 9.68 -2.86
CA LEU A 375 2.03 8.84 -3.97
C LEU A 375 1.32 7.56 -3.51
N GLY A 376 1.69 7.04 -2.35
CA GLY A 376 1.01 5.88 -1.78
C GLY A 376 -0.46 6.13 -1.44
N ARG A 377 -0.86 7.37 -1.12
CA ARG A 377 -2.28 7.72 -0.96
C ARG A 377 -3.04 7.61 -2.28
N LEU A 378 -2.43 8.08 -3.38
CA LEU A 378 -3.00 7.92 -4.71
C LEU A 378 -3.04 6.45 -5.13
N ALA A 379 -2.01 5.67 -4.75
CA ALA A 379 -1.98 4.23 -5.00
C ALA A 379 -3.09 3.49 -4.26
N LEU A 380 -3.32 3.80 -2.99
CA LEU A 380 -4.42 3.23 -2.21
C LEU A 380 -5.78 3.66 -2.75
N LEU A 381 -5.92 4.90 -3.19
CA LEU A 381 -7.15 5.38 -3.82
C LEU A 381 -7.43 4.65 -5.15
N GLU A 382 -6.43 4.43 -5.98
CA GLU A 382 -6.59 3.68 -7.23
C GLU A 382 -6.88 2.19 -6.98
N ALA A 383 -6.23 1.61 -5.94
CA ALA A 383 -6.45 0.21 -5.55
C ALA A 383 -7.83 -0.02 -4.91
N ALA A 384 -8.36 0.97 -4.18
CA ALA A 384 -9.60 0.86 -3.41
C ALA A 384 -10.45 2.16 -3.52
N PRO A 385 -10.98 2.49 -4.73
CA PRO A 385 -11.56 3.79 -5.04
C PRO A 385 -12.86 4.09 -4.28
N HIS A 386 -13.55 3.09 -3.77
CA HIS A 386 -14.80 3.27 -3.03
C HIS A 386 -14.60 3.27 -1.51
N SER A 387 -13.70 2.41 -1.02
CA SER A 387 -13.47 2.26 0.42
C SER A 387 -12.46 3.26 0.97
N TYR A 388 -11.41 3.62 0.21
CA TYR A 388 -10.37 4.50 0.69
C TYR A 388 -10.84 5.93 1.02
N PRO A 389 -11.61 6.62 0.17
CA PRO A 389 -12.17 7.92 0.48
C PRO A 389 -13.05 7.90 1.74
N ALA A 390 -13.90 6.87 1.85
CA ALA A 390 -14.79 6.69 2.98
C ALA A 390 -14.02 6.45 4.30
N LEU A 391 -12.97 5.60 4.23
CA LEU A 391 -12.12 5.30 5.39
C LEU A 391 -11.36 6.53 5.89
N THR A 392 -10.87 7.37 4.97
CA THR A 392 -9.93 8.46 5.30
C THR A 392 -10.60 9.81 5.52
N GLN A 393 -11.93 9.88 5.32
CA GLN A 393 -12.69 11.12 5.49
C GLN A 393 -12.49 11.70 6.91
N GLY A 394 -12.02 12.95 6.98
CA GLY A 394 -11.77 13.64 8.25
C GLY A 394 -10.56 13.13 9.05
N LEU A 395 -9.80 12.16 8.52
CA LEU A 395 -8.59 11.64 9.16
C LEU A 395 -7.33 12.27 8.58
N SER A 396 -6.39 12.61 9.45
CA SER A 396 -5.07 13.12 9.06
C SER A 396 -3.95 12.43 9.83
N GLY A 397 -2.72 12.55 9.35
CA GLY A 397 -1.52 12.13 10.07
C GLY A 397 -1.55 10.68 10.53
N ALA A 398 -1.33 10.48 11.84
CA ALA A 398 -1.24 9.14 12.45
C ALA A 398 -2.57 8.39 12.46
N ALA A 399 -3.71 9.09 12.66
CA ALA A 399 -5.03 8.48 12.69
C ALA A 399 -5.39 7.84 11.35
N ARG A 400 -5.03 8.49 10.22
CA ARG A 400 -5.21 7.92 8.89
C ARG A 400 -4.32 6.68 8.70
N ALA A 401 -3.04 6.76 9.04
CA ALA A 401 -2.12 5.62 8.92
C ALA A 401 -2.57 4.41 9.76
N GLU A 402 -3.12 4.64 10.95
CA GLU A 402 -3.69 3.57 11.79
C GLU A 402 -4.93 2.94 11.14
N ALA A 403 -5.81 3.75 10.54
CA ALA A 403 -6.98 3.26 9.81
C ALA A 403 -6.57 2.45 8.56
N GLU A 404 -5.59 2.92 7.79
CA GLU A 404 -5.02 2.24 6.63
C GLU A 404 -4.41 0.88 7.05
N ALA A 405 -3.55 0.87 8.07
CA ALA A 405 -2.92 -0.35 8.57
C ALA A 405 -3.94 -1.37 9.08
N ARG A 406 -5.01 -0.90 9.72
CA ARG A 406 -6.05 -1.78 10.24
C ARG A 406 -6.88 -2.42 9.13
N LEU A 407 -7.29 -1.65 8.11
CA LEU A 407 -8.23 -2.14 7.08
C LEU A 407 -7.51 -2.77 5.89
N TYR A 408 -6.40 -2.19 5.46
CA TYR A 408 -5.67 -2.64 4.28
C TYR A 408 -4.40 -3.42 4.60
N HIS A 409 -3.99 -3.51 5.87
CA HIS A 409 -2.71 -4.09 6.31
C HIS A 409 -1.47 -3.50 5.63
N ILE A 410 -1.62 -2.36 4.99
CA ILE A 410 -0.57 -1.50 4.45
C ILE A 410 -0.95 -0.05 4.66
N THR A 411 0.04 0.79 4.90
CA THR A 411 -0.12 2.24 5.01
C THR A 411 0.22 2.94 3.70
N ALA A 412 -0.17 4.21 3.55
CA ALA A 412 0.22 4.99 2.38
C ALA A 412 1.74 5.07 2.18
N PRO A 413 2.62 5.27 3.21
CA PRO A 413 4.06 5.17 3.04
C PRO A 413 4.55 3.82 2.50
N GLU A 414 3.97 2.71 2.96
CA GLU A 414 4.32 1.37 2.47
C GLU A 414 3.85 1.14 1.03
N ALA A 415 2.63 1.55 0.70
CA ALA A 415 2.12 1.52 -0.68
C ALA A 415 2.98 2.37 -1.62
N GLY A 416 3.41 3.56 -1.18
CA GLY A 416 4.33 4.42 -1.92
C GLY A 416 5.71 3.79 -2.12
N TYR A 417 6.23 3.10 -1.11
CA TYR A 417 7.47 2.32 -1.22
C TYR A 417 7.35 1.19 -2.24
N MET A 418 6.29 0.39 -2.16
CA MET A 418 6.03 -0.70 -3.12
C MET A 418 6.00 -0.16 -4.55
N LEU A 419 5.27 0.93 -4.76
CA LEU A 419 5.18 1.59 -6.06
C LEU A 419 6.53 2.12 -6.54
N ALA A 420 7.28 2.81 -5.68
CA ALA A 420 8.60 3.33 -5.98
C ALA A 420 9.59 2.23 -6.40
N ARG A 421 9.52 1.06 -5.73
CA ARG A 421 10.32 -0.12 -6.08
C ARG A 421 9.91 -0.72 -7.42
N CYS A 422 8.60 -0.89 -7.67
CA CYS A 422 8.07 -1.37 -8.95
C CYS A 422 8.42 -0.42 -10.11
N TRP A 423 8.46 0.87 -9.86
CA TRP A 423 8.82 1.89 -10.84
C TRP A 423 10.32 2.13 -10.97
N SER A 424 11.15 1.31 -10.31
CA SER A 424 12.61 1.41 -10.34
C SER A 424 13.15 2.79 -9.92
N LEU A 425 12.43 3.50 -9.04
CA LEU A 425 12.93 4.76 -8.48
C LEU A 425 14.20 4.49 -7.65
N PRO A 426 15.07 5.49 -7.45
CA PRO A 426 16.29 5.35 -6.66
C PRO A 426 16.00 4.80 -5.26
N ALA A 427 16.86 3.91 -4.76
CA ALA A 427 16.67 3.24 -3.49
C ALA A 427 16.58 4.20 -2.29
N ASN A 428 17.34 5.31 -2.31
CA ASN A 428 17.28 6.36 -1.30
C ASN A 428 15.93 7.09 -1.30
N VAL A 429 15.34 7.33 -2.48
CA VAL A 429 14.01 7.94 -2.65
C VAL A 429 12.93 6.98 -2.13
N ALA A 430 12.97 5.72 -2.55
CA ALA A 430 12.03 4.72 -2.10
C ALA A 430 12.08 4.52 -0.57
N GLU A 431 13.29 4.43 0.00
CA GLU A 431 13.49 4.28 1.45
C GLU A 431 12.97 5.50 2.22
N ALA A 432 13.18 6.72 1.73
CA ALA A 432 12.69 7.93 2.35
C ALA A 432 11.14 8.03 2.30
N ILE A 433 10.52 7.58 1.23
CA ILE A 433 9.06 7.47 1.13
C ILE A 433 8.53 6.48 2.18
N ARG A 434 9.17 5.32 2.33
CA ARG A 434 8.75 4.30 3.31
C ARG A 434 8.82 4.82 4.73
N TYR A 435 9.95 5.41 5.10
CA TYR A 435 10.26 5.78 6.48
C TYR A 435 10.02 7.27 6.78
N GLN A 436 9.15 7.93 6.01
CA GLN A 436 8.79 9.33 6.20
C GLN A 436 8.17 9.66 7.57
N ARG A 437 7.79 8.66 8.37
CA ARG A 437 7.27 8.83 9.74
C ARG A 437 8.15 8.19 10.81
N GLU A 438 9.04 7.29 10.41
CA GLU A 438 9.95 6.53 11.28
C GLU A 438 11.37 6.52 10.67
N PRO A 439 12.00 7.72 10.48
CA PRO A 439 13.26 7.84 9.74
C PRO A 439 14.42 7.11 10.41
N GLU A 440 14.31 6.77 11.69
CA GLU A 440 15.30 5.92 12.41
C GLU A 440 15.36 4.50 11.85
N CYS A 441 14.32 4.03 11.19
CA CYS A 441 14.26 2.72 10.54
C CYS A 441 14.98 2.70 9.18
N ALA A 442 15.28 3.87 8.60
CA ALA A 442 16.03 3.96 7.34
C ALA A 442 17.50 3.54 7.54
N LYS A 443 17.97 2.62 6.68
CA LYS A 443 19.32 2.04 6.78
C LYS A 443 20.34 2.83 5.97
N ASN A 444 19.98 3.21 4.74
CA ASN A 444 20.92 3.81 3.77
C ASN A 444 20.63 5.29 3.52
N ALA A 445 19.38 5.74 3.60
CA ALA A 445 18.94 7.09 3.28
C ALA A 445 18.48 7.87 4.52
N ARG A 446 19.11 7.66 5.68
CA ARG A 446 18.64 8.20 6.96
C ARG A 446 18.50 9.73 6.97
N GLU A 447 19.49 10.46 6.42
CA GLU A 447 19.45 11.92 6.35
C GLU A 447 18.26 12.38 5.49
N LEU A 448 18.09 11.81 4.29
CA LEU A 448 16.98 12.13 3.40
C LEU A 448 15.63 11.75 4.04
N SER A 449 15.53 10.57 4.65
CA SER A 449 14.32 10.13 5.34
C SER A 449 13.96 11.05 6.50
N THR A 450 14.95 11.51 7.27
CA THR A 450 14.73 12.46 8.39
C THR A 450 14.33 13.83 7.88
N THR A 451 14.91 14.29 6.77
CA THR A 451 14.54 15.55 6.10
C THR A 451 13.07 15.50 5.63
N VAL A 452 12.68 14.41 4.96
CA VAL A 452 11.30 14.21 4.52
C VAL A 452 10.36 14.07 5.71
N ALA A 453 10.74 13.35 6.77
CA ALA A 453 9.92 13.22 7.99
C ALA A 453 9.65 14.56 8.67
N LEU A 454 10.66 15.42 8.76
CA LEU A 454 10.49 16.78 9.30
C LEU A 454 9.56 17.62 8.42
N ALA A 455 9.73 17.54 7.09
CA ALA A 455 8.86 18.24 6.14
C ALA A 455 7.41 17.75 6.21
N VAL A 456 7.18 16.43 6.37
CA VAL A 456 5.84 15.83 6.57
C VAL A 456 5.20 16.31 7.87
N LEU A 457 5.97 16.40 8.98
CA LEU A 457 5.45 16.95 10.23
C LEU A 457 5.07 18.44 10.08
N MET A 458 5.88 19.21 9.34
CA MET A 458 5.58 20.61 9.02
C MET A 458 4.28 20.72 8.19
N ALA A 459 4.10 19.84 7.21
CA ALA A 459 2.90 19.80 6.37
C ALA A 459 1.66 19.37 7.15
N ASP A 460 1.77 18.48 8.14
CA ASP A 460 0.67 18.14 9.04
C ASP A 460 0.19 19.38 9.82
N SER A 461 1.12 20.25 10.25
CA SER A 461 0.78 21.52 10.93
C SER A 461 0.20 22.56 9.97
N PHE A 462 0.69 22.60 8.72
CA PHE A 462 0.18 23.49 7.68
C PHE A 462 -1.24 23.11 7.26
N GLU A 463 -1.53 21.83 7.02
CA GLU A 463 -2.84 21.30 6.63
C GLU A 463 -3.93 21.59 7.69
N THR A 464 -3.56 21.53 8.97
CA THR A 464 -4.48 21.79 10.08
C THR A 464 -4.50 23.24 10.54
N ASP A 465 -3.77 24.13 9.89
CA ASP A 465 -3.54 25.54 10.26
C ASP A 465 -3.16 25.71 11.75
N THR A 466 -2.37 24.78 12.25
CA THR A 466 -1.86 24.79 13.62
C THR A 466 -0.40 25.27 13.65
N SER A 467 0.03 25.79 14.79
CA SER A 467 1.43 26.12 15.01
C SER A 467 2.28 24.87 15.00
N LEU A 468 3.49 24.95 14.39
CA LEU A 468 4.44 23.85 14.38
C LEU A 468 4.84 23.47 15.82
N ASN A 469 4.59 22.22 16.19
CA ASN A 469 5.01 21.70 17.49
C ASN A 469 6.50 21.37 17.46
N LEU A 470 7.31 22.31 17.97
CA LEU A 470 8.77 22.22 17.94
C LEU A 470 9.33 21.15 18.89
N ASP A 471 8.62 20.82 19.95
CA ASP A 471 9.05 19.74 20.86
C ASP A 471 8.91 18.38 20.19
N ARG A 472 7.84 18.19 19.40
CA ARG A 472 7.68 17.00 18.56
C ARG A 472 8.64 16.99 17.38
N ALA A 473 8.99 18.14 16.82
CA ALA A 473 9.92 18.28 15.71
C ALA A 473 11.38 17.98 16.12
N GLU A 474 11.73 18.08 17.41
CA GLU A 474 13.09 17.91 17.94
C GLU A 474 13.67 16.55 17.59
N VAL A 475 12.87 15.49 17.61
CA VAL A 475 13.29 14.14 17.24
C VAL A 475 13.83 14.07 15.81
N PHE A 476 13.38 14.97 14.92
CA PHE A 476 13.79 15.02 13.52
C PHE A 476 14.90 16.06 13.27
N TYR A 477 14.79 17.28 13.79
CA TYR A 477 15.78 18.31 13.48
C TYR A 477 17.10 18.12 14.22
N ALA A 478 17.09 17.56 15.44
CA ALA A 478 18.32 17.34 16.20
C ALA A 478 19.30 16.37 15.51
N PRO A 479 18.86 15.20 14.96
CA PRO A 479 19.75 14.35 14.15
C PRO A 479 20.33 15.02 12.91
N LEU A 480 19.60 16.00 12.34
CA LEU A 480 20.06 16.80 11.20
C LEU A 480 20.99 17.95 11.61
N LYS A 481 21.29 18.11 12.90
CA LYS A 481 22.10 19.20 13.47
C LYS A 481 21.52 20.59 13.21
N LEU A 482 20.22 20.69 13.05
CA LEU A 482 19.51 21.96 12.89
C LEU A 482 19.12 22.50 14.26
N SER A 483 19.07 23.83 14.36
CA SER A 483 18.53 24.52 15.52
C SER A 483 17.00 24.65 15.44
N ARG A 484 16.38 24.98 16.56
CA ARG A 484 14.95 25.34 16.62
C ARG A 484 14.62 26.52 15.70
N GLY A 485 15.55 27.50 15.61
CA GLY A 485 15.45 28.64 14.69
C GLY A 485 15.43 28.24 13.23
N ASP A 486 16.40 27.43 12.79
CA ASP A 486 16.47 26.93 11.42
C ASP A 486 15.19 26.20 11.00
N THR A 487 14.61 25.44 11.94
CA THR A 487 13.37 24.69 11.71
C THR A 487 12.17 25.61 11.50
N VAL A 488 12.07 26.69 12.31
CA VAL A 488 11.01 27.71 12.17
C VAL A 488 11.16 28.48 10.86
N GLU A 489 12.38 28.87 10.53
CA GLU A 489 12.66 29.60 9.28
C GLU A 489 12.33 28.75 8.05
N ALA A 490 12.73 27.46 8.03
CA ALA A 490 12.38 26.55 6.94
C ALA A 490 10.86 26.39 6.77
N TYR A 491 10.13 26.31 7.88
CA TYR A 491 8.66 26.28 7.86
C TYR A 491 8.05 27.55 7.27
N GLN A 492 8.57 28.72 7.67
CA GLN A 492 8.09 30.01 7.17
C GLN A 492 8.42 30.21 5.68
N GLU A 493 9.62 29.81 5.22
CA GLU A 493 10.00 29.83 3.81
C GLU A 493 9.05 28.98 2.96
N ALA A 494 8.75 27.73 3.40
CA ALA A 494 7.80 26.86 2.71
C ALA A 494 6.39 27.47 2.63
N ARG A 495 5.92 28.11 3.70
CA ARG A 495 4.62 28.85 3.69
C ARG A 495 4.64 30.02 2.71
N ALA A 496 5.72 30.79 2.69
CA ALA A 496 5.86 31.94 1.81
C ALA A 496 5.88 31.55 0.33
N ALA A 497 6.55 30.44 -0.03
CA ALA A 497 6.60 29.92 -1.39
C ALA A 497 5.22 29.54 -1.96
N LEU A 498 4.26 29.20 -1.10
CA LEU A 498 2.89 28.84 -1.52
C LEU A 498 1.90 30.01 -1.44
N SER A 499 2.32 31.18 -0.96
CA SER A 499 1.46 32.36 -0.91
C SER A 499 1.29 32.97 -2.30
N PRO A 500 0.10 33.52 -2.65
CA PRO A 500 -0.16 34.12 -3.97
C PRO A 500 0.82 35.23 -4.36
N ALA A 501 1.53 35.84 -3.40
CA ALA A 501 2.54 36.85 -3.63
C ALA A 501 3.92 36.27 -4.07
N GLY A 502 4.16 34.95 -3.88
CA GLY A 502 5.40 34.28 -4.29
C GLY A 502 5.37 33.72 -5.72
N ALA A 503 4.24 33.74 -6.39
CA ALA A 503 4.07 33.23 -7.76
C ALA A 503 4.53 34.22 -8.87
N THR A 504 5.07 35.35 -8.51
CA THR A 504 5.53 36.42 -9.44
C THR A 504 7.00 36.83 -9.30
N ALA A 505 7.83 35.98 -8.70
CA ALA A 505 9.28 36.25 -8.57
C ALA A 505 10.14 35.31 -9.43
#